data_2dc28653e7b03ca583e9f2d6a6bc8717
#
_entry.id   2dc28653e7b03ca583e9f2d6a6bc8717
#
_cell.length_a   1.000
_cell.length_b   1.000
_cell.length_c   1.000
_cell.angle_alpha   90.00
_cell.angle_beta   90.00
_cell.angle_gamma   90.00
#
_symmetry.space_group_name_H-M   'P 1'
#
loop_
_entity.id
_entity.type
_entity.pdbx_description
1 polymer ?
#
loop_
_entity_poly.entity_id
_entity_poly.type
_entity_poly.pdbx_seq_one_letter_code
_entity_poly.pdbx_strand_id
1 'polypeptide(L)'
;MAKGTTSTPHDAVFKQFLTQADTARDFLAIHLPPALRQRCDLDTLQLESASFIEESLRAWYSDVLWSLKTASGEGYIYVVIEHQSSPDAQMAFRLMRYAIAAMQRHLDSGHTRLPLVVPMLFYHGATTPYPWSLNWLDCFT
;
A
#
# COMPACT_ATOMS: atom_id res chain seq x y z
N MET A 1 -11.42 23.14 -5.79
CA MET A 1 -11.53 22.05 -5.58
C MET A 1 -10.50 21.29 -5.85
N ALA A 2 -10.06 20.87 -5.34
CA ALA A 2 -9.02 20.15 -5.50
C ALA A 2 -9.14 19.09 -6.29
N LYS A 3 -8.81 19.10 -7.10
CA LYS A 3 -9.00 18.15 -7.65
C LYS A 3 -8.00 17.21 -7.78
N GLY A 4 -6.81 17.18 -7.60
CA GLY A 4 -5.84 16.13 -7.72
C GLY A 4 -6.20 14.86 -7.00
N THR A 5 -7.06 14.98 -6.06
CA THR A 5 -7.45 13.84 -5.26
C THR A 5 -8.60 13.07 -5.85
N THR A 6 -8.98 13.38 -7.04
CA THR A 6 -10.18 12.79 -7.62
C THR A 6 -10.04 11.28 -7.77
N SER A 7 -10.93 10.56 -7.14
CA SER A 7 -11.09 9.14 -7.36
C SER A 7 -12.08 8.92 -8.48
N THR A 8 -11.82 7.94 -9.33
CA THR A 8 -12.82 7.52 -10.29
C THR A 8 -13.81 6.59 -9.60
N PRO A 9 -14.99 6.38 -10.18
CA PRO A 9 -15.91 5.37 -9.63
C PRO A 9 -15.26 4.00 -9.51
N HIS A 10 -14.38 3.63 -10.46
CA HIS A 10 -13.69 2.35 -10.40
C HIS A 10 -12.78 2.27 -9.18
N ASP A 11 -12.05 3.34 -8.87
CA ASP A 11 -11.19 3.36 -7.71
C ASP A 11 -11.97 3.25 -6.41
N ALA A 12 -13.10 3.94 -6.34
CA ALA A 12 -13.94 3.89 -5.15
C ALA A 12 -14.46 2.48 -4.93
N VAL A 13 -14.90 1.81 -5.99
CA VAL A 13 -15.41 0.45 -5.89
C VAL A 13 -14.29 -0.49 -5.49
N PHE A 14 -13.12 -0.38 -6.11
CA PHE A 14 -11.99 -1.23 -5.80
C PHE A 14 -11.55 -1.07 -4.35
N LYS A 15 -11.45 0.18 -3.90
CA LYS A 15 -11.09 0.45 -2.51
C LYS A 15 -12.12 -0.14 -1.56
N GLN A 16 -13.40 -0.03 -1.90
CA GLN A 16 -14.45 -0.59 -1.06
C GLN A 16 -14.33 -2.11 -0.94
N PHE A 17 -14.01 -2.79 -2.03
CA PHE A 17 -13.77 -4.22 -1.98
C PHE A 17 -12.58 -4.55 -1.08
N LEU A 18 -11.50 -3.79 -1.20
CA LEU A 18 -10.29 -4.06 -0.44
C LEU A 18 -10.42 -3.72 1.05
N THR A 19 -11.49 -3.06 1.46
CA THR A 19 -11.72 -2.82 2.89
C THR A 19 -12.48 -3.97 3.55
N GLN A 20 -12.89 -4.97 2.78
CA GLN A 20 -13.54 -6.17 3.32
C GLN A 20 -12.50 -7.27 3.47
N ALA A 21 -12.42 -7.84 4.68
CA ALA A 21 -11.35 -8.78 5.01
C ALA A 21 -11.30 -9.99 4.08
N ASP A 22 -12.46 -10.56 3.75
CA ASP A 22 -12.49 -11.75 2.90
C ASP A 22 -11.96 -11.44 1.51
N THR A 23 -12.39 -10.32 0.94
CA THR A 23 -11.96 -9.91 -0.39
C THR A 23 -10.48 -9.56 -0.40
N ALA A 24 -10.02 -8.84 0.62
CA ALA A 24 -8.61 -8.49 0.74
C ALA A 24 -7.74 -9.74 0.87
N ARG A 25 -8.18 -10.72 1.66
CA ARG A 25 -7.45 -11.96 1.80
C ARG A 25 -7.30 -12.67 0.47
N ASP A 26 -8.38 -12.75 -0.31
CA ASP A 26 -8.33 -13.41 -1.61
C ASP A 26 -7.41 -12.66 -2.58
N PHE A 27 -7.52 -11.34 -2.59
CA PHE A 27 -6.67 -10.50 -3.43
C PHE A 27 -5.20 -10.69 -3.08
N LEU A 28 -4.87 -10.66 -1.79
CA LEU A 28 -3.49 -10.78 -1.35
C LEU A 28 -2.95 -12.20 -1.57
N ALA A 29 -3.81 -13.21 -1.43
CA ALA A 29 -3.39 -14.58 -1.69
C ALA A 29 -2.95 -14.76 -3.15
N ILE A 30 -3.56 -14.01 -4.06
CA ILE A 30 -3.21 -14.08 -5.49
C ILE A 30 -1.98 -13.22 -5.80
N HIS A 31 -1.89 -12.03 -5.24
CA HIS A 31 -0.93 -11.02 -5.68
C HIS A 31 0.34 -10.93 -4.84
N LEU A 32 0.34 -11.40 -3.59
CA LEU A 32 1.56 -11.38 -2.81
C LEU A 32 2.57 -12.40 -3.38
N PRO A 33 3.84 -12.01 -3.48
CA PRO A 33 4.87 -12.97 -3.84
C PRO A 33 4.88 -14.16 -2.87
N PRO A 34 5.11 -15.38 -3.35
CA PRO A 34 5.04 -16.56 -2.50
C PRO A 34 5.92 -16.49 -1.25
N ALA A 35 7.12 -15.91 -1.37
CA ALA A 35 8.03 -15.80 -0.23
C ALA A 35 7.44 -14.93 0.88
N LEU A 36 6.72 -13.88 0.53
CA LEU A 36 6.06 -13.02 1.52
C LEU A 36 4.79 -13.65 2.04
N ARG A 37 4.03 -14.31 1.17
CA ARG A 37 2.79 -14.96 1.59
C ARG A 37 3.04 -16.03 2.63
N GLN A 38 4.16 -16.74 2.53
CA GLN A 38 4.52 -17.77 3.50
C GLN A 38 4.79 -17.20 4.89
N ARG A 39 5.17 -15.92 4.96
CA ARG A 39 5.46 -15.28 6.24
C ARG A 39 4.24 -14.67 6.88
N CYS A 40 3.15 -14.55 6.16
CA CYS A 40 1.97 -13.80 6.57
C CYS A 40 0.80 -14.72 6.83
N ASP A 41 0.09 -14.48 7.94
CA ASP A 41 -1.15 -15.17 8.23
C ASP A 41 -2.30 -14.29 7.75
N LEU A 42 -2.78 -14.55 6.55
CA LEU A 42 -3.83 -13.74 5.93
C LEU A 42 -5.17 -13.86 6.64
N ASP A 43 -5.35 -14.86 7.50
CA ASP A 43 -6.57 -14.98 8.28
C ASP A 43 -6.63 -13.99 9.43
N THR A 44 -5.54 -13.29 9.71
CA THR A 44 -5.47 -12.30 10.80
C THR A 44 -5.56 -10.86 10.31
N LEU A 45 -5.92 -10.64 9.04
CA LEU A 45 -6.01 -9.29 8.49
C LEU A 45 -6.99 -8.42 9.27
N GLN A 46 -6.53 -7.20 9.60
CA GLN A 46 -7.35 -6.17 10.22
C GLN A 46 -7.14 -4.86 9.47
N LEU A 47 -8.24 -4.21 9.11
CA LEU A 47 -8.18 -2.93 8.44
C LEU A 47 -7.71 -1.87 9.43
N GLU A 48 -6.72 -1.07 9.02
CA GLU A 48 -6.14 -0.03 9.85
C GLU A 48 -6.38 1.34 9.23
N SER A 49 -6.33 2.37 10.07
CA SER A 49 -6.40 3.74 9.58
C SER A 49 -5.05 4.18 9.04
N ALA A 50 -5.06 4.80 7.87
CA ALA A 50 -3.86 5.40 7.29
C ALA A 50 -3.76 6.89 7.61
N SER A 51 -4.45 7.36 8.66
CA SER A 51 -4.49 8.78 8.99
C SER A 51 -3.15 9.35 9.38
N PHE A 52 -2.17 8.50 9.72
CA PHE A 52 -0.83 8.95 10.07
C PHE A 52 0.00 9.35 8.85
N ILE A 53 -0.45 9.01 7.65
CA ILE A 53 0.26 9.36 6.43
C ILE A 53 0.12 10.86 6.19
N GLU A 54 1.20 11.50 5.79
CA GLU A 54 1.18 12.93 5.48
C GLU A 54 0.08 13.25 4.48
N GLU A 55 -0.62 14.34 4.72
CA GLU A 55 -1.72 14.76 3.86
C GLU A 55 -1.27 14.91 2.41
N SER A 56 -0.07 15.41 2.20
CA SER A 56 0.45 15.59 0.85
C SER A 56 0.59 14.29 0.08
N LEU A 57 0.80 13.18 0.79
CA LEU A 57 0.84 11.86 0.16
C LEU A 57 -0.55 11.32 -0.07
N ARG A 58 -1.43 11.49 0.93
CA ARG A 58 -2.79 10.95 0.82
C ARG A 58 -3.63 11.65 -0.25
N ALA A 59 -3.28 12.90 -0.55
CA ALA A 59 -4.08 13.73 -1.45
C ALA A 59 -4.15 13.19 -2.88
N TRP A 60 -3.17 12.38 -3.28
CA TRP A 60 -3.05 11.95 -4.68
C TRP A 60 -3.43 10.50 -4.94
N TYR A 61 -3.62 9.70 -3.87
CA TYR A 61 -3.80 8.26 -4.04
C TYR A 61 -4.90 7.75 -3.12
N SER A 62 -5.60 6.74 -3.61
CA SER A 62 -6.44 5.93 -2.74
C SER A 62 -5.57 4.84 -2.16
N ASP A 63 -5.68 4.60 -0.88
CA ASP A 63 -4.85 3.62 -0.22
C ASP A 63 -5.63 2.82 0.80
N VAL A 64 -5.14 1.64 1.09
CA VAL A 64 -5.72 0.75 2.09
C VAL A 64 -4.57 0.15 2.90
N LEU A 65 -4.66 0.24 4.21
CA LEU A 65 -3.66 -0.31 5.10
C LEU A 65 -4.26 -1.48 5.88
N TRP A 66 -3.59 -2.62 5.80
CA TRP A 66 -3.96 -3.81 6.56
C TRP A 66 -2.84 -4.16 7.52
N SER A 67 -3.19 -4.56 8.75
CA SER A 67 -2.26 -5.22 9.64
C SER A 67 -2.56 -6.71 9.65
N LEU A 68 -1.56 -7.50 10.00
CA LEU A 68 -1.71 -8.96 10.08
C LEU A 68 -0.59 -9.51 10.95
N LYS A 69 -0.68 -10.79 11.27
CA LYS A 69 0.35 -11.46 12.03
C LYS A 69 1.31 -12.17 11.10
N THR A 70 2.57 -12.15 11.46
CA THR A 70 3.63 -12.84 10.74
C THR A 70 4.30 -13.82 11.68
N ALA A 71 5.25 -14.60 11.16
CA ALA A 71 5.98 -15.56 11.97
C ALA A 71 6.76 -14.90 13.12
N SER A 72 7.14 -13.62 12.96
CA SER A 72 7.97 -12.93 13.95
C SER A 72 7.27 -11.76 14.61
N GLY A 73 5.98 -11.56 14.39
CA GLY A 73 5.24 -10.47 15.02
C GLY A 73 4.25 -9.85 14.07
N GLU A 74 3.92 -8.58 14.29
CA GLU A 74 2.98 -7.89 13.42
C GLU A 74 3.63 -7.43 12.14
N GLY A 75 2.83 -7.39 11.08
CA GLY A 75 3.23 -6.83 9.81
C GLY A 75 2.10 -6.01 9.21
N TYR A 76 2.41 -5.30 8.15
CA TYR A 76 1.46 -4.42 7.48
C TYR A 76 1.57 -4.58 5.98
N ILE A 77 0.42 -4.47 5.30
CA ILE A 77 0.38 -4.42 3.85
C ILE A 77 -0.29 -3.12 3.48
N TYR A 78 0.43 -2.30 2.72
CA TYR A 78 -0.05 -0.98 2.31
C TYR A 78 -0.29 -1.02 0.81
N VAL A 79 -1.56 -0.95 0.42
CA VAL A 79 -1.92 -0.99 -0.99
C VAL A 79 -2.22 0.42 -1.47
N VAL A 80 -1.44 0.89 -2.42
CA VAL A 80 -1.65 2.20 -3.07
C VAL A 80 -2.32 1.96 -4.40
N ILE A 81 -3.44 2.63 -4.63
CA ILE A 81 -4.18 2.51 -5.87
C ILE A 81 -3.93 3.76 -6.70
N GLU A 82 -3.30 3.59 -7.85
CA GLU A 82 -3.00 4.70 -8.74
C GLU A 82 -3.66 4.48 -10.10
N HIS A 83 -4.41 5.48 -10.57
CA HIS A 83 -5.09 5.39 -11.85
C HIS A 83 -4.74 6.54 -12.78
N GLN A 84 -3.75 7.33 -12.46
CA GLN A 84 -3.45 8.56 -13.18
C GLN A 84 -3.08 8.31 -14.64
N SER A 85 -3.48 9.21 -15.50
CA SER A 85 -3.06 9.17 -16.89
C SER A 85 -1.57 9.49 -17.02
N SER A 86 -1.00 10.19 -16.03
CA SER A 86 0.43 10.48 -15.97
C SER A 86 1.01 9.78 -14.75
N PRO A 87 1.49 8.55 -14.90
CA PRO A 87 2.05 7.82 -13.78
C PRO A 87 3.22 8.55 -13.12
N ASP A 88 3.34 8.40 -11.80
CA ASP A 88 4.38 9.09 -11.04
C ASP A 88 5.72 8.41 -11.27
N ALA A 89 6.67 9.15 -11.81
CA ALA A 89 8.02 8.63 -12.08
C ALA A 89 8.76 8.26 -10.80
N GLN A 90 8.32 8.78 -9.65
CA GLN A 90 8.96 8.52 -8.38
C GLN A 90 8.11 7.63 -7.49
N MET A 91 7.30 6.77 -8.07
CA MET A 91 6.42 5.91 -7.30
C MET A 91 7.19 5.00 -6.35
N ALA A 92 8.34 4.48 -6.77
CA ALA A 92 9.16 3.64 -5.90
C ALA A 92 9.57 4.39 -4.62
N PHE A 93 9.97 5.64 -4.76
CA PHE A 93 10.31 6.47 -3.61
C PHE A 93 9.08 6.72 -2.72
N ARG A 94 7.93 6.97 -3.33
CA ARG A 94 6.71 7.21 -2.57
C ARG A 94 6.26 5.98 -1.81
N LEU A 95 6.36 4.80 -2.43
CA LEU A 95 6.04 3.54 -1.74
C LEU A 95 6.94 3.35 -0.53
N MET A 96 8.22 3.72 -0.65
CA MET A 96 9.15 3.64 0.46
C MET A 96 8.76 4.60 1.59
N ARG A 97 8.31 5.80 1.24
CA ARG A 97 7.84 6.75 2.25
C ARG A 97 6.64 6.21 3.02
N TYR A 98 5.69 5.57 2.33
CA TYR A 98 4.55 4.96 3.00
C TYR A 98 5.00 3.85 3.94
N ALA A 99 5.94 3.02 3.49
CA ALA A 99 6.43 1.93 4.33
C ALA A 99 7.11 2.47 5.58
N ILE A 100 7.93 3.51 5.44
CA ILE A 100 8.62 4.11 6.57
C ILE A 100 7.61 4.74 7.54
N ALA A 101 6.58 5.41 7.03
CA ALA A 101 5.57 6.00 7.88
C ALA A 101 4.84 4.93 8.69
N ALA A 102 4.53 3.79 8.09
CA ALA A 102 3.90 2.68 8.80
C ALA A 102 4.83 2.11 9.88
N MET A 103 6.11 1.98 9.57
CA MET A 103 7.10 1.53 10.55
C MET A 103 7.20 2.49 11.72
N GLN A 104 7.24 3.79 11.44
CA GLN A 104 7.33 4.78 12.49
C GLN A 104 6.10 4.76 13.40
N ARG A 105 4.91 4.63 12.80
CA ARG A 105 3.71 4.53 13.61
C ARG A 105 3.74 3.32 14.54
N HIS A 106 4.26 2.20 14.04
CA HIS A 106 4.37 0.98 14.82
C HIS A 106 5.27 1.21 16.04
N LEU A 107 6.42 1.86 15.83
CA LEU A 107 7.33 2.18 16.93
C LEU A 107 6.68 3.15 17.90
N ASP A 108 5.96 4.16 17.39
CA ASP A 108 5.29 5.15 18.25
C ASP A 108 4.19 4.52 19.09
N SER A 109 3.69 3.36 18.69
CA SER A 109 2.66 2.64 19.44
C SER A 109 3.24 1.80 20.59
N GLY A 110 4.55 1.86 20.80
CA GLY A 110 5.18 1.20 21.93
C GLY A 110 5.99 -0.03 21.56
N HIS A 111 6.07 -0.38 20.30
CA HIS A 111 6.90 -1.51 19.87
C HIS A 111 8.36 -1.11 19.77
N THR A 112 9.26 -2.05 19.93
CA THR A 112 10.70 -1.77 19.92
C THR A 112 11.40 -2.28 18.67
N ARG A 113 10.69 -3.01 17.82
CA ARG A 113 11.28 -3.57 16.61
C ARG A 113 10.46 -3.17 15.40
N LEU A 114 11.11 -3.07 14.26
CA LEU A 114 10.42 -2.71 13.03
C LEU A 114 9.54 -3.88 12.56
N PRO A 115 8.33 -3.59 12.10
CA PRO A 115 7.46 -4.61 11.55
C PRO A 115 7.83 -4.89 10.10
N LEU A 116 7.38 -6.02 9.58
CA LEU A 116 7.39 -6.22 8.14
C LEU A 116 6.35 -5.29 7.53
N VAL A 117 6.72 -4.52 6.52
CA VAL A 117 5.78 -3.70 5.77
C VAL A 117 5.94 -4.01 4.29
N VAL A 118 4.85 -4.37 3.65
CA VAL A 118 4.86 -4.68 2.21
C VAL A 118 4.03 -3.61 1.50
N PRO A 119 4.68 -2.66 0.84
CA PRO A 119 3.95 -1.71 0.00
C PRO A 119 3.62 -2.37 -1.34
N MET A 120 2.39 -2.19 -1.80
CA MET A 120 1.94 -2.73 -3.07
C MET A 120 1.32 -1.63 -3.89
N LEU A 121 1.62 -1.63 -5.18
CA LEU A 121 0.99 -0.71 -6.11
C LEU A 121 -0.02 -1.46 -6.96
N PHE A 122 -1.26 -0.98 -6.92
CA PHE A 122 -2.27 -1.42 -7.86
C PHE A 122 -2.46 -0.30 -8.88
N TYR A 123 -1.94 -0.50 -10.08
CA TYR A 123 -1.95 0.51 -11.11
C TYR A 123 -3.10 0.30 -12.06
N HIS A 124 -3.87 1.35 -12.29
CA HIS A 124 -5.04 1.31 -13.13
C HIS A 124 -4.99 2.55 -14.04
N GLY A 125 -4.04 2.58 -14.95
CA GLY A 125 -3.83 3.67 -15.85
C GLY A 125 -3.88 3.23 -17.31
N ALA A 126 -3.85 4.20 -18.21
CA ALA A 126 -3.92 3.92 -19.64
C ALA A 126 -2.61 3.37 -20.18
N THR A 127 -1.49 3.72 -19.58
CA THR A 127 -0.18 3.28 -20.04
C THR A 127 0.20 1.98 -19.33
N THR A 128 0.31 0.90 -20.10
CA THR A 128 0.67 -0.40 -19.54
C THR A 128 1.80 -1.01 -20.37
N PRO A 129 2.76 -1.69 -19.71
CA PRO A 129 2.90 -1.82 -18.26
C PRO A 129 3.23 -0.49 -17.60
N TYR A 130 3.27 -0.47 -16.26
CA TYR A 130 3.62 0.73 -15.54
C TYR A 130 4.97 1.22 -16.05
N PRO A 131 5.07 2.48 -16.51
CA PRO A 131 6.25 2.90 -17.27
C PRO A 131 7.50 3.18 -16.44
N TRP A 132 7.36 3.29 -15.12
CA TRP A 132 8.48 3.67 -14.25
C TRP A 132 8.90 2.50 -13.40
N SER A 133 10.21 2.43 -13.11
CA SER A 133 10.74 1.39 -12.25
C SER A 133 10.16 1.48 -10.85
N LEU A 134 9.88 0.35 -10.23
CA LEU A 134 9.49 0.28 -8.83
C LEU A 134 10.66 -0.06 -7.92
N ASN A 135 11.87 -0.08 -8.47
CA ASN A 135 13.08 -0.22 -7.69
C ASN A 135 13.56 1.17 -7.29
N TRP A 136 13.53 1.48 -5.99
CA TRP A 136 13.85 2.82 -5.51
C TRP A 136 15.29 3.23 -5.86
N LEU A 137 16.18 2.27 -6.07
CA LEU A 137 17.56 2.58 -6.47
C LEU A 137 17.62 3.28 -7.83
N ASP A 138 16.62 3.05 -8.68
CA ASP A 138 16.57 3.72 -9.98
C ASP A 138 16.11 5.16 -9.89
N CYS A 139 15.73 5.63 -8.71
CA CYS A 139 15.33 7.03 -8.51
C CYS A 139 16.54 7.97 -8.35
N PHE A 140 17.72 7.41 -8.19
CA PHE A 140 18.94 8.23 -8.04
C PHE A 140 19.49 8.63 -9.38
N THR A 141 20.16 9.77 -9.45
CA THR A 141 20.80 10.24 -10.66
C THR A 141 22.11 9.51 -10.92
#